data_235292df855a8f54b5a54b5761178cd5
#
_entry.id   235292df855a8f54b5a54b5761178cd5
#
_cell.length_a   1.000
_cell.length_b   1.000
_cell.length_c   1.000
_cell.angle_alpha   90.00
_cell.angle_beta   90.00
_cell.angle_gamma   90.00
#
_symmetry.space_group_name_H-M   'P 1'
#
loop_
_entity.id
_entity.type
_entity.pdbx_description
1 polymer ?
#
loop_
_entity_poly.entity_id
_entity_poly.type
_entity_poly.pdbx_seq_one_letter_code
_entity_poly.pdbx_strand_id
1 'polypeptide(L)'
;MDEYKACNLDYFPENILIDVLSFLSVRELVKAGRVCKRWKRLVKDQRLWRLVDLTAWKGVTSRILWLLLRQYLGCGLRCLRLRGLLLSARGGTFLSESWLKALSTKCPRLSKLYLLHADLRGLPSCQLLPTSLQVLELRGCELPREFFNQTSPACSQERAEATSSVGAQQKGRDRKGKGQGSPSGIGIGRLVLNNVPSFTDQHLQSLTTWEKLSRLELRDTFRVTANGLRSCAAKDVPCGVEGLSRLKFLEIGITGRQGYQLQMASLGLGAGWLGLEELSLGGKEVGPGLLCASRLKDLKCLCLWACTLSKMQIVRSCRMLRGLRRLEFLDVTFQPPQCPPVVEGEGAGVGAGAGAGAGAGAGAGAGAGGGEEQENEEAAGGDNSNEENKTLDTNDPIPSLRRSLAVLLPSCTLVFTNCSVQINAD
;
A
#
# COMPACT_ATOMS: atom_id res chain seq x y z
N MET A 1 -32.29 51.61 -20.60
CA MET A 1 -32.71 50.33 -19.97
C MET A 1 -32.20 49.21 -20.86
N ASP A 2 -31.00 48.70 -20.52
CA ASP A 2 -30.41 47.61 -21.29
C ASP A 2 -31.16 46.31 -20.97
N GLU A 3 -31.88 45.79 -21.98
CA GLU A 3 -32.42 44.45 -21.94
C GLU A 3 -31.25 43.47 -21.71
N TYR A 4 -31.11 42.98 -20.49
CA TYR A 4 -30.31 41.77 -20.21
C TYR A 4 -30.91 40.65 -21.06
N LYS A 5 -30.37 40.43 -22.27
CA LYS A 5 -30.66 39.21 -23.04
C LYS A 5 -30.36 38.04 -22.16
N ALA A 6 -31.40 37.43 -21.60
CA ALA A 6 -31.29 36.23 -20.79
C ALA A 6 -30.46 35.22 -21.56
N CYS A 7 -29.31 34.82 -21.03
CA CYS A 7 -28.44 33.84 -21.66
C CYS A 7 -29.19 32.49 -21.73
N ASN A 8 -29.80 32.24 -22.89
CA ASN A 8 -30.59 31.03 -23.07
C ASN A 8 -29.67 29.87 -23.41
N LEU A 9 -29.56 28.88 -22.49
CA LEU A 9 -28.78 27.64 -22.67
C LEU A 9 -29.10 26.89 -23.95
N ASP A 10 -30.25 27.16 -24.58
CA ASP A 10 -30.64 26.49 -25.83
C ASP A 10 -29.77 26.87 -27.03
N TYR A 11 -29.10 28.01 -26.99
CA TYR A 11 -28.20 28.46 -28.06
C TYR A 11 -26.80 27.82 -28.02
N PHE A 12 -26.42 27.19 -26.89
CA PHE A 12 -25.12 26.57 -26.80
C PHE A 12 -25.03 25.25 -27.57
N PRO A 13 -23.93 25.01 -28.30
CA PRO A 13 -23.64 23.72 -28.90
C PRO A 13 -23.60 22.59 -27.87
N GLU A 14 -23.98 21.38 -28.28
CA GLU A 14 -24.09 20.22 -27.36
C GLU A 14 -22.78 19.86 -26.65
N ASN A 15 -21.63 20.00 -27.31
CA ASN A 15 -20.34 19.77 -26.74
C ASN A 15 -20.07 20.71 -25.55
N ILE A 16 -20.39 22.00 -25.67
CA ILE A 16 -20.23 22.96 -24.55
C ILE A 16 -21.18 22.60 -23.41
N LEU A 17 -22.43 22.22 -23.71
CA LEU A 17 -23.34 21.79 -22.66
C LEU A 17 -22.86 20.51 -21.96
N ILE A 18 -22.26 19.56 -22.66
CA ILE A 18 -21.67 18.36 -22.07
C ILE A 18 -20.50 18.74 -21.18
N ASP A 19 -19.66 19.69 -21.59
CA ASP A 19 -18.55 20.17 -20.77
C ASP A 19 -19.06 20.85 -19.49
N VAL A 20 -20.11 21.67 -19.58
CA VAL A 20 -20.79 22.24 -18.41
C VAL A 20 -21.37 21.13 -17.50
N LEU A 21 -22.03 20.13 -18.07
CA LEU A 21 -22.59 19.01 -17.33
C LEU A 21 -21.52 18.15 -16.67
N SER A 22 -20.28 18.15 -17.18
CA SER A 22 -19.18 17.39 -16.60
C SER A 22 -18.76 17.86 -15.20
N PHE A 23 -19.12 19.08 -14.79
CA PHE A 23 -18.90 19.60 -13.44
C PHE A 23 -19.92 19.11 -12.41
N LEU A 24 -21.00 18.47 -12.86
CA LEU A 24 -22.04 17.96 -11.98
C LEU A 24 -21.66 16.60 -11.39
N SER A 25 -22.04 16.40 -10.11
CA SER A 25 -21.96 15.07 -9.49
C SER A 25 -22.91 14.10 -10.18
N VAL A 26 -22.69 12.79 -10.01
CA VAL A 26 -23.55 11.74 -10.59
C VAL A 26 -25.03 11.92 -10.22
N ARG A 27 -25.31 12.32 -8.97
CA ARG A 27 -26.67 12.58 -8.50
C ARG A 27 -27.32 13.76 -9.24
N GLU A 28 -26.56 14.80 -9.47
CA GLU A 28 -27.00 16.00 -10.18
C GLU A 28 -27.19 15.73 -11.68
N LEU A 29 -26.28 14.95 -12.30
CA LEU A 29 -26.45 14.50 -13.68
C LEU A 29 -27.77 13.74 -13.89
N VAL A 30 -28.08 12.82 -12.97
CA VAL A 30 -29.37 12.08 -13.03
C VAL A 30 -30.57 13.02 -12.87
N LYS A 31 -30.44 14.06 -12.00
CA LYS A 31 -31.49 15.10 -11.87
C LYS A 31 -31.60 15.95 -13.14
N ALA A 32 -30.47 16.40 -13.68
CA ALA A 32 -30.40 17.20 -14.89
C ALA A 32 -31.09 16.50 -16.07
N GLY A 33 -30.94 15.17 -16.17
CA GLY A 33 -31.63 14.37 -17.19
C GLY A 33 -33.18 14.34 -17.09
N ARG A 34 -33.75 14.91 -16.02
CA ARG A 34 -35.20 15.02 -15.83
C ARG A 34 -35.77 16.39 -16.21
N VAL A 35 -34.91 17.37 -16.50
CA VAL A 35 -35.28 18.76 -16.78
C VAL A 35 -36.01 18.86 -18.12
N CYS A 36 -35.40 18.38 -19.22
CA CYS A 36 -36.01 18.40 -20.54
C CYS A 36 -35.50 17.24 -21.43
N LYS A 37 -36.13 17.07 -22.61
CA LYS A 37 -35.75 16.01 -23.55
C LYS A 37 -34.31 16.17 -24.07
N ARG A 38 -33.86 17.41 -24.31
CA ARG A 38 -32.48 17.71 -24.75
C ARG A 38 -31.48 17.29 -23.71
N TRP A 39 -31.64 17.69 -22.45
CA TRP A 39 -30.73 17.32 -21.35
C TRP A 39 -30.78 15.82 -21.06
N LYS A 40 -31.95 15.19 -21.16
CA LYS A 40 -32.08 13.72 -21.04
C LYS A 40 -31.22 12.97 -22.06
N ARG A 41 -31.03 13.54 -23.27
CA ARG A 41 -30.14 12.98 -24.29
C ARG A 41 -28.69 13.27 -23.94
N LEU A 42 -28.34 14.52 -23.60
CA LEU A 42 -26.97 14.95 -23.29
C LEU A 42 -26.37 14.21 -22.08
N VAL A 43 -27.13 14.01 -21.02
CA VAL A 43 -26.62 13.29 -19.83
C VAL A 43 -26.31 11.82 -20.07
N LYS A 44 -26.70 11.25 -21.23
CA LYS A 44 -26.33 9.88 -21.62
C LYS A 44 -25.00 9.80 -22.37
N ASP A 45 -24.39 10.95 -22.67
CA ASP A 45 -23.09 10.96 -23.34
C ASP A 45 -22.04 10.23 -22.48
N GLN A 46 -21.33 9.28 -23.07
CA GLN A 46 -20.36 8.42 -22.38
C GLN A 46 -19.14 9.19 -21.82
N ARG A 47 -18.90 10.42 -22.28
CA ARG A 47 -17.85 11.30 -21.74
C ARG A 47 -18.11 11.66 -20.27
N LEU A 48 -19.37 11.85 -19.90
CA LEU A 48 -19.81 12.19 -18.54
C LEU A 48 -19.66 11.01 -17.56
N TRP A 49 -19.61 9.78 -18.07
CA TRP A 49 -19.61 8.53 -17.28
C TRP A 49 -18.26 7.80 -17.29
N ARG A 50 -17.17 8.50 -17.62
CA ARG A 50 -15.83 7.92 -17.58
C ARG A 50 -15.36 7.65 -16.16
N LEU A 51 -15.64 8.57 -15.25
CA LEU A 51 -15.38 8.47 -13.82
C LEU A 51 -16.71 8.63 -13.08
N VAL A 52 -17.13 7.58 -12.40
CA VAL A 52 -18.36 7.55 -11.63
C VAL A 52 -18.02 7.40 -10.15
N ASP A 53 -18.25 8.47 -9.40
CA ASP A 53 -18.03 8.49 -7.96
C ASP A 53 -19.37 8.56 -7.23
N LEU A 54 -19.71 7.46 -6.54
CA LEU A 54 -20.94 7.34 -5.74
C LEU A 54 -20.65 7.40 -4.23
N THR A 55 -19.39 7.70 -3.83
CA THR A 55 -19.00 7.67 -2.40
C THR A 55 -19.68 8.76 -1.58
N ALA A 56 -19.90 9.93 -2.19
CA ALA A 56 -20.60 11.06 -1.57
C ALA A 56 -22.14 10.93 -1.61
N TRP A 57 -22.67 10.04 -2.46
CA TRP A 57 -24.12 9.86 -2.59
C TRP A 57 -24.61 8.89 -1.50
N LYS A 58 -25.09 9.45 -0.39
CA LYS A 58 -25.66 8.67 0.72
C LYS A 58 -26.92 7.92 0.26
N GLY A 59 -27.04 6.64 0.68
CA GLY A 59 -28.24 5.82 0.40
C GLY A 59 -28.28 5.20 -1.00
N VAL A 60 -27.15 5.01 -1.65
CA VAL A 60 -27.07 4.22 -2.89
C VAL A 60 -27.43 2.76 -2.57
N THR A 61 -28.50 2.28 -3.20
CA THR A 61 -28.98 0.91 -3.08
C THR A 61 -28.66 0.11 -4.35
N SER A 62 -28.78 -1.22 -4.27
CA SER A 62 -28.64 -2.10 -5.44
C SER A 62 -29.58 -1.69 -6.59
N ARG A 63 -30.79 -1.19 -6.28
CA ARG A 63 -31.71 -0.64 -7.30
C ARG A 63 -31.13 0.54 -8.05
N ILE A 64 -30.47 1.47 -7.35
CA ILE A 64 -29.82 2.63 -7.98
C ILE A 64 -28.64 2.16 -8.85
N LEU A 65 -27.85 1.21 -8.38
CA LEU A 65 -26.74 0.62 -9.16
C LEU A 65 -27.26 -0.02 -10.46
N TRP A 66 -28.35 -0.77 -10.39
CA TRP A 66 -29.00 -1.35 -11.58
C TRP A 66 -29.55 -0.29 -12.54
N LEU A 67 -30.18 0.77 -12.00
CA LEU A 67 -30.67 1.89 -12.80
C LEU A 67 -29.52 2.56 -13.56
N LEU A 68 -28.43 2.89 -12.85
CA LEU A 68 -27.26 3.53 -13.44
C LEU A 68 -26.66 2.63 -14.53
N LEU A 69 -26.49 1.35 -14.24
CA LEU A 69 -25.95 0.39 -15.19
C LEU A 69 -26.82 0.28 -16.45
N ARG A 70 -28.15 0.28 -16.31
CA ARG A 70 -29.06 0.18 -17.45
C ARG A 70 -29.08 1.44 -18.33
N GLN A 71 -29.08 2.62 -17.71
CA GLN A 71 -29.38 3.87 -18.42
C GLN A 71 -28.16 4.68 -18.83
N TYR A 72 -27.06 4.60 -18.03
CA TYR A 72 -25.97 5.55 -18.15
C TYR A 72 -24.60 4.88 -18.32
N LEU A 73 -24.29 3.84 -17.52
CA LEU A 73 -22.99 3.19 -17.59
C LEU A 73 -22.85 2.37 -18.87
N GLY A 74 -21.68 2.42 -19.47
CA GLY A 74 -21.41 1.74 -20.73
C GLY A 74 -19.90 1.63 -21.02
N CYS A 75 -19.55 1.48 -22.29
CA CYS A 75 -18.17 1.27 -22.74
C CYS A 75 -17.23 2.45 -22.42
N GLY A 76 -17.76 3.63 -22.10
CA GLY A 76 -16.98 4.81 -21.68
C GLY A 76 -16.42 4.71 -20.26
N LEU A 77 -17.03 3.90 -19.39
CA LEU A 77 -16.65 3.82 -17.97
C LEU A 77 -15.24 3.27 -17.78
N ARG A 78 -14.40 4.01 -17.04
CA ARG A 78 -13.03 3.65 -16.73
C ARG A 78 -12.75 3.50 -15.24
N CYS A 79 -13.44 4.29 -14.44
CA CYS A 79 -13.25 4.34 -13.01
C CYS A 79 -14.59 4.35 -12.30
N LEU A 80 -14.77 3.45 -11.35
CA LEU A 80 -15.98 3.33 -10.53
C LEU A 80 -15.60 3.36 -9.05
N ARG A 81 -16.20 4.30 -8.30
CA ARG A 81 -16.04 4.42 -6.85
C ARG A 81 -17.38 4.19 -6.18
N LEU A 82 -17.45 3.20 -5.30
CA LEU A 82 -18.67 2.80 -4.61
C LEU A 82 -18.46 2.85 -3.10
N ARG A 83 -19.48 3.26 -2.38
CA ARG A 83 -19.56 3.13 -0.93
C ARG A 83 -20.67 2.17 -0.57
N GLY A 84 -20.30 1.09 0.12
CA GLY A 84 -21.23 0.09 0.63
C GLY A 84 -21.87 0.51 1.95
N LEU A 85 -22.67 -0.38 2.51
CA LEU A 85 -23.30 -0.25 3.83
C LEU A 85 -22.90 -1.48 4.64
N LEU A 86 -21.82 -1.39 5.43
CA LEU A 86 -21.37 -2.46 6.32
C LEU A 86 -22.41 -2.84 7.41
N LEU A 87 -23.23 -1.88 7.79
CA LEU A 87 -24.16 -2.00 8.91
C LEU A 87 -25.62 -2.02 8.49
N SER A 88 -25.93 -2.40 7.24
CA SER A 88 -27.33 -2.55 6.85
C SER A 88 -27.93 -3.76 7.57
N ALA A 89 -28.62 -3.53 8.66
CA ALA A 89 -29.42 -4.53 9.37
C ALA A 89 -30.55 -5.14 8.51
N ARG A 90 -30.79 -4.62 7.31
CA ARG A 90 -31.76 -5.14 6.32
C ARG A 90 -30.99 -5.82 5.19
N GLY A 91 -30.50 -7.02 5.50
CA GLY A 91 -29.75 -7.95 4.69
C GLY A 91 -30.03 -7.94 3.18
N GLY A 92 -29.10 -7.39 2.42
CA GLY A 92 -29.01 -7.58 1.00
C GLY A 92 -27.60 -7.31 0.57
N THR A 93 -27.00 -8.19 -0.21
CA THR A 93 -25.68 -7.99 -0.78
C THR A 93 -25.72 -6.72 -1.64
N PHE A 94 -24.94 -5.71 -1.23
CA PHE A 94 -24.80 -4.44 -1.96
C PHE A 94 -24.35 -4.67 -3.41
N LEU A 95 -23.37 -5.60 -3.57
CA LEU A 95 -22.89 -6.07 -4.86
C LEU A 95 -23.33 -7.52 -5.06
N SER A 96 -24.19 -7.78 -6.03
CA SER A 96 -24.57 -9.13 -6.41
C SER A 96 -23.73 -9.63 -7.58
N GLU A 97 -23.58 -10.94 -7.66
CA GLU A 97 -22.89 -11.61 -8.77
C GLU A 97 -23.48 -11.22 -10.13
N SER A 98 -24.82 -11.20 -10.22
CA SER A 98 -25.54 -10.81 -11.45
C SER A 98 -25.22 -9.39 -11.87
N TRP A 99 -25.09 -8.45 -10.93
CA TRP A 99 -24.73 -7.08 -11.23
C TRP A 99 -23.28 -6.96 -11.72
N LEU A 100 -22.34 -7.69 -11.10
CA LEU A 100 -20.93 -7.70 -11.52
C LEU A 100 -20.77 -8.31 -12.92
N LYS A 101 -21.47 -9.39 -13.23
CA LYS A 101 -21.49 -9.97 -14.58
C LYS A 101 -22.03 -8.97 -15.61
N ALA A 102 -23.14 -8.30 -15.30
CA ALA A 102 -23.70 -7.27 -16.18
C ALA A 102 -22.77 -6.06 -16.33
N LEU A 103 -22.06 -5.65 -15.25
CA LEU A 103 -21.06 -4.59 -15.28
C LEU A 103 -19.89 -4.97 -16.20
N SER A 104 -19.37 -6.19 -16.07
CA SER A 104 -18.26 -6.70 -16.88
C SER A 104 -18.61 -6.70 -18.37
N THR A 105 -19.82 -7.16 -18.72
CA THR A 105 -20.30 -7.20 -20.11
C THR A 105 -20.50 -5.80 -20.69
N LYS A 106 -21.10 -4.89 -19.91
CA LYS A 106 -21.50 -3.57 -20.41
C LYS A 106 -20.38 -2.55 -20.38
N CYS A 107 -19.41 -2.70 -19.45
CA CYS A 107 -18.31 -1.78 -19.21
C CYS A 107 -16.93 -2.45 -19.42
N PRO A 108 -16.60 -2.88 -20.65
CA PRO A 108 -15.37 -3.66 -20.92
C PRO A 108 -14.07 -2.86 -20.76
N ARG A 109 -14.17 -1.54 -20.55
CA ARG A 109 -13.02 -0.65 -20.35
C ARG A 109 -12.84 -0.22 -18.89
N LEU A 110 -13.60 -0.82 -17.95
CA LEU A 110 -13.48 -0.51 -16.53
C LEU A 110 -12.12 -1.00 -16.02
N SER A 111 -11.24 -0.06 -15.71
CA SER A 111 -9.86 -0.35 -15.28
C SER A 111 -9.60 -0.11 -13.80
N LYS A 112 -10.43 0.70 -13.13
CA LYS A 112 -10.25 1.06 -11.72
C LYS A 112 -11.55 0.89 -10.95
N LEU A 113 -11.50 0.11 -9.87
CA LEU A 113 -12.63 -0.10 -8.95
C LEU A 113 -12.21 0.22 -7.52
N TYR A 114 -12.94 1.11 -6.88
CA TYR A 114 -12.73 1.54 -5.50
C TYR A 114 -13.97 1.20 -4.68
N LEU A 115 -13.82 0.39 -3.65
CA LEU A 115 -14.89 -0.03 -2.76
C LEU A 115 -14.61 0.47 -1.34
N LEU A 116 -15.52 1.26 -0.78
CA LEU A 116 -15.46 1.79 0.57
C LEU A 116 -16.54 1.15 1.41
N HIS A 117 -16.17 0.62 2.57
CA HIS A 117 -17.09 0.06 3.57
C HIS A 117 -18.12 -0.91 2.96
N ALA A 118 -17.66 -1.78 2.07
CA ALA A 118 -18.49 -2.77 1.40
C ALA A 118 -18.38 -4.14 2.07
N ASP A 119 -19.51 -4.79 2.28
CA ASP A 119 -19.55 -6.18 2.68
C ASP A 119 -19.49 -7.06 1.42
N LEU A 120 -18.37 -7.74 1.24
CA LEU A 120 -18.09 -8.62 0.09
C LEU A 120 -18.22 -10.10 0.47
N ARG A 121 -18.61 -10.44 1.70
CA ARG A 121 -18.75 -11.84 2.15
C ARG A 121 -19.73 -12.65 1.32
N GLY A 122 -20.68 -11.99 0.66
CA GLY A 122 -21.62 -12.62 -0.27
C GLY A 122 -21.04 -12.91 -1.67
N LEU A 123 -19.79 -12.51 -1.96
CA LEU A 123 -19.12 -12.78 -3.23
C LEU A 123 -18.09 -13.90 -3.04
N PRO A 124 -18.25 -15.05 -3.71
CA PRO A 124 -17.37 -16.20 -3.48
C PRO A 124 -15.93 -15.95 -3.92
N SER A 125 -15.71 -15.15 -4.96
CA SER A 125 -14.37 -14.91 -5.52
C SER A 125 -14.27 -13.57 -6.25
N CYS A 126 -13.07 -13.00 -6.27
CA CYS A 126 -12.73 -11.83 -7.07
C CYS A 126 -12.73 -12.08 -8.60
N GLN A 127 -12.81 -13.34 -9.04
CA GLN A 127 -12.97 -13.69 -10.46
C GLN A 127 -14.27 -13.17 -11.08
N LEU A 128 -15.25 -12.81 -10.25
CA LEU A 128 -16.47 -12.16 -10.69
C LEU A 128 -16.28 -10.69 -11.07
N LEU A 129 -15.15 -10.10 -10.70
CA LEU A 129 -14.80 -8.74 -11.08
C LEU A 129 -14.48 -8.66 -12.58
N PRO A 130 -14.67 -7.50 -13.23
CA PRO A 130 -14.34 -7.34 -14.64
C PRO A 130 -12.89 -7.69 -14.95
N THR A 131 -12.65 -8.48 -15.97
CA THR A 131 -11.31 -8.92 -16.40
C THR A 131 -10.43 -7.78 -16.91
N SER A 132 -11.04 -6.65 -17.30
CA SER A 132 -10.36 -5.42 -17.70
C SER A 132 -9.76 -4.64 -16.52
N LEU A 133 -10.04 -5.07 -15.27
CA LEU A 133 -9.65 -4.35 -14.07
C LEU A 133 -8.14 -4.43 -13.84
N GLN A 134 -7.51 -3.26 -13.66
CA GLN A 134 -6.09 -3.11 -13.40
C GLN A 134 -5.80 -2.65 -11.97
N VAL A 135 -6.73 -1.89 -11.38
CA VAL A 135 -6.61 -1.35 -10.04
C VAL A 135 -7.83 -1.72 -9.20
N LEU A 136 -7.59 -2.39 -8.09
CA LEU A 136 -8.61 -2.67 -7.07
C LEU A 136 -8.19 -2.03 -5.75
N GLU A 137 -9.06 -1.20 -5.20
CA GLU A 137 -8.87 -0.60 -3.89
C GLU A 137 -10.04 -0.94 -2.98
N LEU A 138 -9.74 -1.52 -1.82
CA LEU A 138 -10.69 -1.92 -0.79
C LEU A 138 -10.38 -1.16 0.48
N ARG A 139 -11.33 -0.35 0.97
CA ARG A 139 -11.20 0.40 2.21
C ARG A 139 -12.33 0.05 3.18
N GLY A 140 -11.97 -0.41 4.37
CA GLY A 140 -12.94 -0.78 5.40
C GLY A 140 -13.91 -1.86 4.92
N CYS A 141 -13.48 -2.78 4.06
CA CYS A 141 -14.32 -3.83 3.49
C CYS A 141 -14.17 -5.14 4.28
N GLU A 142 -15.24 -5.96 4.24
CA GLU A 142 -15.24 -7.32 4.76
C GLU A 142 -15.14 -8.33 3.59
N LEU A 143 -14.23 -9.28 3.71
CA LEU A 143 -13.92 -10.27 2.67
C LEU A 143 -14.25 -11.69 3.15
N PRO A 144 -14.70 -12.59 2.26
CA PRO A 144 -14.71 -14.03 2.55
C PRO A 144 -13.29 -14.60 2.48
N ARG A 145 -13.05 -15.72 3.15
CA ARG A 145 -11.70 -16.32 3.27
C ARG A 145 -11.03 -16.64 1.93
N GLU A 146 -11.80 -16.99 0.92
CA GLU A 146 -11.29 -17.45 -0.37
C GLU A 146 -11.41 -16.40 -1.48
N PHE A 147 -11.63 -15.14 -1.11
CA PHE A 147 -11.92 -14.08 -2.07
C PHE A 147 -10.88 -13.94 -3.19
N PHE A 148 -9.61 -14.10 -2.87
CA PHE A 148 -8.49 -13.94 -3.83
C PHE A 148 -8.03 -15.26 -4.47
N ASN A 149 -8.64 -16.40 -4.11
CA ASN A 149 -8.26 -17.67 -4.70
C ASN A 149 -8.60 -17.71 -6.19
N GLN A 150 -7.66 -18.18 -6.98
CA GLN A 150 -7.90 -18.55 -8.38
C GLN A 150 -8.26 -20.04 -8.41
N THR A 151 -9.52 -20.37 -8.19
CA THR A 151 -9.98 -21.74 -8.43
C THR A 151 -10.08 -21.97 -9.94
N SER A 152 -9.21 -22.83 -10.44
CA SER A 152 -9.42 -23.42 -11.76
C SER A 152 -10.71 -24.25 -11.70
N PRO A 153 -11.67 -24.08 -12.63
CA PRO A 153 -12.95 -24.77 -12.58
C PRO A 153 -12.89 -26.29 -12.77
N ALA A 154 -11.69 -26.90 -12.80
CA ALA A 154 -11.48 -28.30 -13.15
C ALA A 154 -11.35 -29.28 -11.96
N CYS A 155 -11.44 -28.84 -10.69
CA CYS A 155 -11.14 -29.74 -9.55
C CYS A 155 -12.29 -29.99 -8.57
N SER A 156 -13.53 -29.65 -8.90
CA SER A 156 -14.68 -29.88 -8.00
C SER A 156 -15.60 -31.05 -8.40
N GLN A 157 -15.23 -31.89 -9.38
CA GLN A 157 -16.06 -33.02 -9.80
C GLN A 157 -15.46 -34.43 -9.60
N GLU A 158 -14.26 -34.59 -9.00
CA GLU A 158 -13.66 -35.90 -8.81
C GLU A 158 -13.60 -36.39 -7.34
N ARG A 159 -14.53 -36.01 -6.50
CA ARG A 159 -14.58 -36.57 -5.12
C ARG A 159 -15.91 -37.20 -4.72
N ALA A 160 -16.73 -37.54 -5.69
CA ALA A 160 -17.90 -38.39 -5.46
C ALA A 160 -18.08 -39.28 -6.67
N GLU A 161 -17.39 -40.41 -6.71
CA GLU A 161 -17.75 -41.66 -7.37
C GLU A 161 -16.49 -42.48 -7.71
N ALA A 162 -15.93 -43.09 -6.69
CA ALA A 162 -14.99 -44.18 -6.86
C ALA A 162 -15.63 -45.44 -6.28
N THR A 163 -16.61 -45.97 -7.00
CA THR A 163 -16.91 -47.42 -6.93
C THR A 163 -17.56 -47.88 -8.25
N SER A 164 -16.90 -48.90 -8.84
CA SER A 164 -17.37 -49.87 -9.90
C SER A 164 -17.68 -49.28 -11.29
N SER A 165 -16.95 -49.65 -12.32
CA SER A 165 -16.95 -50.90 -13.07
C SER A 165 -16.21 -50.78 -14.41
N VAL A 166 -15.57 -51.82 -14.73
CA VAL A 166 -14.89 -52.34 -15.91
C VAL A 166 -15.56 -52.03 -17.28
N GLY A 167 -14.71 -51.65 -18.26
CA GLY A 167 -14.85 -52.06 -19.64
C GLY A 167 -15.50 -51.13 -20.64
N ALA A 168 -14.73 -50.58 -21.56
CA ALA A 168 -14.86 -50.80 -23.01
C ALA A 168 -14.02 -49.75 -23.79
N GLN A 169 -13.15 -50.28 -24.62
CA GLN A 169 -12.44 -49.56 -25.67
C GLN A 169 -13.41 -49.05 -26.75
N GLN A 170 -13.28 -47.79 -27.17
CA GLN A 170 -13.61 -47.44 -28.56
C GLN A 170 -12.73 -46.27 -29.06
N LYS A 171 -12.08 -46.54 -30.19
CA LYS A 171 -11.36 -45.65 -31.09
C LYS A 171 -12.26 -44.54 -31.64
N GLY A 172 -11.70 -43.35 -31.81
CA GLY A 172 -12.08 -42.66 -33.03
C GLY A 172 -12.20 -41.13 -32.97
N ARG A 173 -11.33 -40.51 -33.71
CA ARG A 173 -11.45 -39.26 -34.48
C ARG A 173 -10.98 -37.95 -33.85
N ASP A 174 -9.77 -37.60 -34.31
CA ASP A 174 -9.25 -36.23 -34.40
C ASP A 174 -10.31 -35.24 -34.92
N ARG A 175 -10.64 -34.27 -34.08
CA ARG A 175 -11.17 -32.98 -34.52
C ARG A 175 -10.30 -31.90 -33.94
N LYS A 176 -9.44 -31.30 -34.78
CA LYS A 176 -8.80 -30.02 -34.56
C LYS A 176 -9.88 -28.98 -34.18
N GLY A 177 -10.09 -28.77 -32.89
CA GLY A 177 -10.84 -27.67 -32.34
C GLY A 177 -9.88 -26.46 -32.17
N LYS A 178 -10.16 -25.37 -32.87
CA LYS A 178 -9.54 -24.06 -32.76
C LYS A 178 -9.42 -23.63 -31.30
N GLY A 179 -8.25 -23.05 -30.98
CA GLY A 179 -7.82 -22.59 -29.67
C GLY A 179 -8.93 -21.91 -28.85
N GLN A 180 -9.32 -22.58 -27.78
CA GLN A 180 -9.89 -21.94 -26.62
C GLN A 180 -8.74 -21.25 -25.91
N GLY A 181 -8.78 -19.92 -25.93
CA GLY A 181 -7.85 -19.10 -25.15
C GLY A 181 -7.90 -19.55 -23.69
N SER A 182 -6.73 -19.80 -23.12
CA SER A 182 -6.54 -20.04 -21.69
C SER A 182 -7.38 -19.03 -20.90
N PRO A 183 -8.05 -19.42 -19.81
CA PRO A 183 -8.76 -18.47 -18.99
C PRO A 183 -7.75 -17.41 -18.55
N SER A 184 -7.90 -16.18 -19.06
CA SER A 184 -6.99 -15.09 -18.76
C SER A 184 -7.03 -14.86 -17.25
N GLY A 185 -5.91 -15.07 -16.59
CA GLY A 185 -5.74 -14.80 -15.16
C GLY A 185 -6.15 -13.37 -14.79
N ILE A 186 -6.32 -13.10 -13.52
CA ILE A 186 -6.74 -11.81 -12.98
C ILE A 186 -5.82 -10.69 -13.50
N GLY A 187 -6.42 -9.66 -14.12
CA GLY A 187 -5.71 -8.55 -14.76
C GLY A 187 -5.16 -7.49 -13.82
N ILE A 188 -5.39 -7.63 -12.50
CA ILE A 188 -5.09 -6.61 -11.50
C ILE A 188 -3.58 -6.50 -11.29
N GLY A 189 -3.03 -5.32 -11.59
CA GLY A 189 -1.63 -4.98 -11.36
C GLY A 189 -1.39 -4.20 -10.07
N ARG A 190 -2.42 -3.49 -9.55
CA ARG A 190 -2.34 -2.75 -8.29
C ARG A 190 -3.50 -3.12 -7.37
N LEU A 191 -3.16 -3.60 -6.18
CA LEU A 191 -4.10 -3.91 -5.10
C LEU A 191 -3.81 -3.01 -3.90
N VAL A 192 -4.82 -2.29 -3.42
CA VAL A 192 -4.75 -1.43 -2.24
C VAL A 192 -5.77 -1.93 -1.21
N LEU A 193 -5.27 -2.27 -0.04
CA LEU A 193 -6.07 -2.70 1.11
C LEU A 193 -5.84 -1.72 2.27
N ASN A 194 -6.90 -1.05 2.69
CA ASN A 194 -6.84 -0.09 3.77
C ASN A 194 -7.92 -0.40 4.80
N ASN A 195 -7.52 -0.67 6.04
CA ASN A 195 -8.42 -1.04 7.13
C ASN A 195 -9.39 -2.16 6.72
N VAL A 196 -8.84 -3.28 6.23
CA VAL A 196 -9.58 -4.49 5.87
C VAL A 196 -9.34 -5.56 6.92
N PRO A 197 -10.18 -5.62 7.98
CA PRO A 197 -9.91 -6.44 9.16
C PRO A 197 -10.00 -7.95 8.89
N SER A 198 -10.69 -8.35 7.83
CA SER A 198 -10.80 -9.75 7.39
C SER A 198 -9.61 -10.25 6.58
N PHE A 199 -8.72 -9.35 6.12
CA PHE A 199 -7.54 -9.73 5.34
C PHE A 199 -6.46 -10.38 6.22
N THR A 200 -6.03 -11.58 5.85
CA THR A 200 -5.11 -12.44 6.62
C THR A 200 -3.97 -12.96 5.75
N ASP A 201 -3.02 -13.67 6.35
CA ASP A 201 -1.93 -14.35 5.65
C ASP A 201 -2.43 -15.32 4.56
N GLN A 202 -3.57 -15.97 4.77
CA GLN A 202 -4.17 -16.85 3.77
C GLN A 202 -4.56 -16.09 2.49
N HIS A 203 -5.14 -14.90 2.65
CA HIS A 203 -5.44 -14.03 1.49
C HIS A 203 -4.17 -13.57 0.79
N LEU A 204 -3.14 -13.21 1.58
CA LEU A 204 -1.85 -12.80 1.03
C LEU A 204 -1.19 -13.93 0.23
N GLN A 205 -1.24 -15.17 0.74
CA GLN A 205 -0.75 -16.36 0.04
C GLN A 205 -1.47 -16.57 -1.29
N SER A 206 -2.78 -16.34 -1.35
CA SER A 206 -3.55 -16.47 -2.59
C SER A 206 -3.11 -15.48 -3.67
N LEU A 207 -2.55 -14.33 -3.29
CA LEU A 207 -2.04 -13.33 -4.25
C LEU A 207 -0.78 -13.78 -4.99
N THR A 208 -0.07 -14.80 -4.51
CA THR A 208 1.13 -15.34 -5.19
C THR A 208 0.81 -15.89 -6.58
N THR A 209 -0.46 -16.28 -6.81
CA THR A 209 -0.95 -16.74 -8.10
C THR A 209 -1.26 -15.60 -9.09
N TRP A 210 -1.19 -14.33 -8.65
CA TRP A 210 -1.53 -13.18 -9.48
C TRP A 210 -0.34 -12.71 -10.31
N GLU A 211 -0.24 -13.19 -11.53
CA GLU A 211 0.90 -12.92 -12.41
C GLU A 211 1.12 -11.44 -12.77
N LYS A 212 0.08 -10.60 -12.70
CA LYS A 212 0.16 -9.17 -13.07
C LYS A 212 0.35 -8.25 -11.88
N LEU A 213 0.31 -8.77 -10.65
CA LEU A 213 0.40 -7.95 -9.44
C LEU A 213 1.82 -7.38 -9.30
N SER A 214 1.95 -6.07 -9.50
CA SER A 214 3.22 -5.34 -9.40
C SER A 214 3.25 -4.34 -8.25
N ARG A 215 2.07 -3.96 -7.71
CA ARG A 215 1.95 -3.01 -6.61
C ARG A 215 0.94 -3.48 -5.57
N LEU A 216 1.41 -3.64 -4.32
CA LEU A 216 0.61 -4.05 -3.18
C LEU A 216 0.73 -3.02 -2.07
N GLU A 217 -0.40 -2.51 -1.58
CA GLU A 217 -0.47 -1.55 -0.48
C GLU A 217 -1.33 -2.14 0.66
N LEU A 218 -0.71 -2.32 1.82
CA LEU A 218 -1.32 -2.88 3.03
C LEU A 218 -1.30 -1.81 4.12
N ARG A 219 -2.41 -1.13 4.32
CA ARG A 219 -2.57 -0.09 5.35
C ARG A 219 -3.56 -0.56 6.40
N ASP A 220 -3.16 -0.51 7.66
CA ASP A 220 -3.98 -0.91 8.79
C ASP A 220 -4.61 -2.32 8.62
N THR A 221 -3.84 -3.26 8.05
CA THR A 221 -4.19 -4.68 7.88
C THR A 221 -3.60 -5.51 9.01
N PHE A 222 -4.22 -5.47 10.17
CA PHE A 222 -3.65 -5.97 11.45
C PHE A 222 -3.47 -7.48 11.55
N ARG A 223 -4.05 -8.27 10.63
CA ARG A 223 -3.97 -9.75 10.63
C ARG A 223 -2.93 -10.31 9.67
N VAL A 224 -2.17 -9.45 9.00
CA VAL A 224 -1.00 -9.85 8.23
C VAL A 224 0.18 -9.96 9.19
N THR A 225 0.85 -11.11 9.18
CA THR A 225 1.97 -11.38 10.08
C THR A 225 3.31 -11.36 9.35
N ALA A 226 4.41 -11.31 10.10
CA ALA A 226 5.75 -11.45 9.55
C ALA A 226 5.94 -12.78 8.81
N ASN A 227 5.33 -13.86 9.31
CA ASN A 227 5.41 -15.19 8.67
C ASN A 227 4.64 -15.22 7.36
N GLY A 228 3.44 -14.63 7.33
CA GLY A 228 2.66 -14.50 6.10
C GLY A 228 3.43 -13.73 5.03
N LEU A 229 4.00 -12.60 5.41
CA LEU A 229 4.80 -11.79 4.48
C LEU A 229 6.06 -12.54 4.01
N ARG A 230 6.76 -13.24 4.91
CA ARG A 230 7.94 -14.05 4.59
C ARG A 230 7.63 -15.18 3.63
N SER A 231 6.49 -15.84 3.78
CA SER A 231 6.08 -16.96 2.90
C SER A 231 5.75 -16.49 1.49
N CYS A 232 5.37 -15.22 1.31
CA CYS A 232 5.05 -14.63 0.02
C CYS A 232 6.24 -13.90 -0.64
N ALA A 233 7.37 -13.79 0.05
CA ALA A 233 8.57 -13.16 -0.49
C ALA A 233 9.03 -13.89 -1.76
N ALA A 234 9.31 -13.13 -2.82
CA ALA A 234 9.89 -13.68 -4.03
C ALA A 234 11.30 -14.19 -3.76
N LYS A 235 11.54 -15.47 -4.06
CA LYS A 235 12.82 -16.17 -3.85
C LYS A 235 13.21 -16.88 -5.12
N ASP A 236 14.52 -16.91 -5.36
CA ASP A 236 15.08 -17.76 -6.40
C ASP A 236 15.25 -19.18 -5.84
N VAL A 237 14.55 -20.13 -6.45
CA VAL A 237 14.58 -21.54 -6.08
C VAL A 237 15.00 -22.37 -7.30
N PRO A 238 15.53 -23.59 -7.11
CA PRO A 238 16.00 -24.43 -8.25
C PRO A 238 14.97 -24.67 -9.35
N CYS A 239 13.67 -24.58 -9.03
CA CYS A 239 12.56 -24.76 -9.99
C CYS A 239 12.04 -23.45 -10.59
N GLY A 240 12.64 -22.32 -10.29
CA GLY A 240 12.21 -21.00 -10.75
C GLY A 240 12.02 -19.99 -9.62
N VAL A 241 11.28 -18.91 -9.85
CA VAL A 241 10.98 -17.87 -8.86
C VAL A 241 9.62 -18.12 -8.24
N GLU A 242 9.59 -18.32 -6.93
CA GLU A 242 8.35 -18.45 -6.15
C GLU A 242 7.94 -17.16 -5.46
N GLY A 243 6.69 -17.09 -5.01
CA GLY A 243 6.13 -15.96 -4.29
C GLY A 243 5.62 -14.86 -5.20
N LEU A 244 5.56 -13.64 -4.70
CA LEU A 244 5.11 -12.44 -5.43
C LEU A 244 6.24 -11.94 -6.37
N SER A 245 6.59 -12.74 -7.36
CA SER A 245 7.78 -12.58 -8.21
C SER A 245 7.78 -11.31 -9.09
N ARG A 246 6.61 -10.72 -9.33
CA ARG A 246 6.46 -9.50 -10.13
C ARG A 246 6.22 -8.24 -9.31
N LEU A 247 6.21 -8.39 -7.99
CA LEU A 247 5.97 -7.25 -7.11
C LEU A 247 7.16 -6.31 -7.11
N LYS A 248 6.94 -5.08 -7.55
CA LYS A 248 7.96 -4.02 -7.58
C LYS A 248 7.77 -2.99 -6.48
N PHE A 249 6.54 -2.79 -6.05
CA PHE A 249 6.17 -1.85 -5.00
C PHE A 249 5.42 -2.56 -3.88
N LEU A 250 5.89 -2.39 -2.66
CA LEU A 250 5.22 -2.86 -1.45
C LEU A 250 5.08 -1.72 -0.46
N GLU A 251 3.87 -1.51 0.04
CA GLU A 251 3.60 -0.60 1.14
C GLU A 251 3.02 -1.37 2.32
N ILE A 252 3.56 -1.12 3.51
CA ILE A 252 3.08 -1.68 4.78
C ILE A 252 3.02 -0.55 5.79
N GLY A 253 1.86 -0.34 6.39
CA GLY A 253 1.71 0.70 7.39
C GLY A 253 0.63 0.40 8.41
N ILE A 254 0.91 0.71 9.68
CA ILE A 254 -0.04 0.63 10.77
C ILE A 254 -0.02 1.96 11.52
N THR A 255 -1.09 2.73 11.34
CA THR A 255 -1.26 4.06 11.96
C THR A 255 -2.33 4.08 13.05
N GLY A 256 -3.23 3.09 13.06
CA GLY A 256 -4.33 2.98 14.01
C GLY A 256 -3.89 2.66 15.44
N ARG A 257 -4.63 3.21 16.41
CA ARG A 257 -4.50 2.90 17.85
C ARG A 257 -5.29 1.63 18.15
N GLN A 258 -4.74 0.45 17.92
CA GLN A 258 -5.38 -0.77 18.45
C GLN A 258 -4.54 -1.35 19.55
N GLY A 259 -5.20 -1.70 20.68
CA GLY A 259 -4.59 -2.21 21.91
C GLY A 259 -4.18 -3.68 21.88
N TYR A 260 -4.07 -4.28 20.69
CA TYR A 260 -3.61 -5.66 20.54
C TYR A 260 -2.09 -5.71 20.36
N GLN A 261 -1.48 -6.81 20.81
CA GLN A 261 -0.09 -7.14 20.43
C GLN A 261 -0.01 -7.23 18.91
N LEU A 262 0.50 -6.19 18.31
CA LEU A 262 0.65 -6.10 16.86
C LEU A 262 1.83 -6.97 16.45
N GLN A 263 1.56 -7.96 15.63
CA GLN A 263 2.61 -8.66 14.92
C GLN A 263 3.06 -7.77 13.77
N MET A 264 4.31 -7.28 13.85
CA MET A 264 4.86 -6.39 12.84
C MET A 264 5.14 -7.17 11.56
N ALA A 265 4.31 -6.95 10.54
CA ALA A 265 4.42 -7.65 9.25
C ALA A 265 5.76 -7.34 8.56
N SER A 266 6.28 -6.13 8.71
CA SER A 266 7.54 -5.69 8.11
C SER A 266 8.77 -6.48 8.54
N LEU A 267 8.74 -7.20 9.67
CA LEU A 267 9.79 -8.17 10.02
C LEU A 267 9.93 -9.30 9.00
N GLY A 268 8.88 -9.58 8.23
CA GLY A 268 8.91 -10.55 7.14
C GLY A 268 9.80 -10.13 5.97
N LEU A 269 10.12 -8.85 5.83
CA LEU A 269 11.06 -8.34 4.83
C LEU A 269 12.47 -8.89 5.01
N GLY A 270 12.82 -9.37 6.20
CA GLY A 270 14.10 -10.01 6.50
C GLY A 270 14.37 -11.29 5.70
N ALA A 271 13.37 -11.88 5.05
CA ALA A 271 13.55 -13.00 4.12
C ALA A 271 14.27 -12.59 2.83
N GLY A 272 14.34 -11.29 2.53
CA GLY A 272 14.74 -10.75 1.23
C GLY A 272 13.60 -10.88 0.22
N TRP A 273 13.53 -9.93 -0.72
CA TRP A 273 12.51 -9.91 -1.78
C TRP A 273 13.19 -9.64 -3.11
N LEU A 274 13.20 -10.63 -3.97
CA LEU A 274 13.77 -10.50 -5.30
C LEU A 274 12.91 -9.55 -6.15
N GLY A 275 13.53 -8.56 -6.77
CA GLY A 275 12.88 -7.63 -7.70
C GLY A 275 12.03 -6.53 -7.03
N LEU A 276 12.02 -6.41 -5.69
CA LEU A 276 11.32 -5.32 -5.00
C LEU A 276 12.14 -4.03 -5.12
N GLU A 277 11.62 -3.06 -5.87
CA GLU A 277 12.32 -1.82 -6.19
C GLU A 277 11.90 -0.65 -5.28
N GLU A 278 10.67 -0.65 -4.82
CA GLU A 278 10.08 0.43 -4.02
C GLU A 278 9.42 -0.12 -2.75
N LEU A 279 9.79 0.43 -1.61
CA LEU A 279 9.23 0.09 -0.30
C LEU A 279 8.70 1.35 0.37
N SER A 280 7.47 1.27 0.88
CA SER A 280 6.84 2.31 1.69
C SER A 280 6.46 1.74 3.05
N LEU A 281 6.98 2.33 4.13
CA LEU A 281 6.73 1.91 5.50
C LEU A 281 6.05 3.02 6.29
N GLY A 282 4.98 2.67 7.01
CA GLY A 282 4.19 3.66 7.74
C GLY A 282 3.95 3.31 9.22
N GLY A 283 3.90 4.35 10.06
CA GLY A 283 3.56 4.24 11.46
C GLY A 283 4.44 3.25 12.22
N LYS A 284 3.84 2.28 12.90
CA LYS A 284 4.55 1.29 13.74
C LYS A 284 5.40 0.30 12.96
N GLU A 285 5.18 0.12 11.67
CA GLU A 285 5.94 -0.80 10.82
C GLU A 285 7.32 -0.25 10.41
N VAL A 286 7.56 1.05 10.62
CA VAL A 286 8.80 1.70 10.17
C VAL A 286 10.03 1.16 10.90
N GLY A 287 9.99 1.08 12.23
CA GLY A 287 11.15 0.60 13.01
C GLY A 287 11.57 -0.82 12.63
N PRO A 288 10.66 -1.82 12.72
CA PRO A 288 10.95 -3.19 12.32
C PRO A 288 11.32 -3.34 10.84
N GLY A 289 10.64 -2.58 9.96
CA GLY A 289 10.91 -2.61 8.52
C GLY A 289 12.31 -2.09 8.16
N LEU A 290 12.76 -1.02 8.81
CA LEU A 290 14.11 -0.48 8.63
C LEU A 290 15.20 -1.47 9.05
N LEU A 291 14.99 -2.26 10.10
CA LEU A 291 15.91 -3.31 10.50
C LEU A 291 16.08 -4.39 9.43
N CYS A 292 15.03 -4.66 8.68
CA CYS A 292 14.99 -5.69 7.64
C CYS A 292 15.35 -5.15 6.25
N ALA A 293 15.28 -3.85 6.03
CA ALA A 293 15.49 -3.22 4.73
C ALA A 293 16.84 -3.52 4.08
N SER A 294 17.88 -3.75 4.89
CA SER A 294 19.22 -4.13 4.42
C SER A 294 19.27 -5.44 3.63
N ARG A 295 18.24 -6.28 3.74
CA ARG A 295 18.12 -7.54 2.98
C ARG A 295 17.55 -7.34 1.56
N LEU A 296 17.04 -6.14 1.24
CA LEU A 296 16.41 -5.80 -0.02
C LEU A 296 17.47 -5.25 -1.01
N LYS A 297 18.05 -6.13 -1.80
CA LYS A 297 19.18 -5.79 -2.69
C LYS A 297 18.79 -4.90 -3.87
N ASP A 298 17.55 -5.03 -4.35
CA ASP A 298 17.04 -4.33 -5.53
C ASP A 298 16.35 -3.01 -5.20
N LEU A 299 16.34 -2.62 -3.91
CA LEU A 299 15.61 -1.45 -3.43
C LEU A 299 16.23 -0.14 -3.94
N LYS A 300 15.42 0.64 -4.67
CA LYS A 300 15.78 1.95 -5.25
C LYS A 300 15.10 3.12 -4.53
N CYS A 301 13.86 2.91 -4.08
CA CYS A 301 13.06 3.92 -3.41
C CYS A 301 12.59 3.43 -2.04
N LEU A 302 12.79 4.26 -1.01
CA LEU A 302 12.27 4.04 0.33
C LEU A 302 11.46 5.27 0.75
N CYS A 303 10.21 5.05 1.12
CA CYS A 303 9.33 6.07 1.69
C CYS A 303 8.99 5.72 3.12
N LEU A 304 9.18 6.66 4.04
CA LEU A 304 8.83 6.53 5.46
C LEU A 304 7.76 7.55 5.78
N TRP A 305 6.64 7.10 6.35
CA TRP A 305 5.51 8.00 6.56
C TRP A 305 4.79 7.80 7.89
N ALA A 306 4.18 8.89 8.39
CA ALA A 306 3.37 8.93 9.61
C ALA A 306 4.03 8.24 10.82
N CYS A 307 5.30 8.55 11.08
CA CYS A 307 6.09 7.93 12.15
C CYS A 307 6.98 8.93 12.89
N THR A 308 7.50 8.52 14.02
CA THR A 308 8.51 9.27 14.78
C THR A 308 9.85 8.55 14.68
N LEU A 309 10.91 9.25 14.30
CA LEU A 309 12.23 8.69 14.04
C LEU A 309 13.33 9.53 14.67
N SER A 310 14.38 8.87 15.19
CA SER A 310 15.63 9.52 15.56
C SER A 310 16.62 9.53 14.38
N LYS A 311 17.49 10.55 14.35
CA LYS A 311 18.56 10.64 13.36
C LYS A 311 19.39 9.36 13.32
N MET A 312 19.73 8.80 14.50
CA MET A 312 20.57 7.60 14.61
C MET A 312 19.94 6.37 13.97
N GLN A 313 18.63 6.17 14.16
CA GLN A 313 17.92 5.04 13.52
C GLN A 313 18.01 5.10 12.01
N ILE A 314 17.79 6.28 11.42
CA ILE A 314 17.81 6.48 9.96
C ILE A 314 19.24 6.27 9.43
N VAL A 315 20.22 6.94 10.00
CA VAL A 315 21.62 6.85 9.57
C VAL A 315 22.14 5.41 9.64
N ARG A 316 21.85 4.70 10.74
CA ARG A 316 22.25 3.30 10.93
C ARG A 316 21.63 2.37 9.86
N SER A 317 20.34 2.55 9.58
CA SER A 317 19.65 1.72 8.59
C SER A 317 20.07 2.04 7.17
N CYS A 318 20.30 3.32 6.85
CA CYS A 318 20.67 3.75 5.51
C CYS A 318 22.09 3.37 5.09
N ARG A 319 23.01 3.12 6.04
CA ARG A 319 24.37 2.64 5.73
C ARG A 319 24.41 1.38 4.86
N MET A 320 23.39 0.53 5.01
CA MET A 320 23.30 -0.74 4.29
C MET A 320 22.58 -0.63 2.95
N LEU A 321 21.94 0.51 2.65
CA LEU A 321 21.10 0.72 1.47
C LEU A 321 21.84 1.49 0.36
N ARG A 322 23.01 1.00 -0.05
CA ARG A 322 23.89 1.69 -1.02
C ARG A 322 23.26 1.87 -2.42
N GLY A 323 22.27 1.04 -2.77
CA GLY A 323 21.56 1.11 -4.05
C GLY A 323 20.40 2.11 -4.08
N LEU A 324 20.12 2.80 -2.95
CA LEU A 324 18.99 3.68 -2.82
C LEU A 324 19.18 4.95 -3.66
N ARG A 325 18.18 5.26 -4.50
CA ARG A 325 18.17 6.46 -5.36
C ARG A 325 17.24 7.54 -4.85
N ARG A 326 16.24 7.16 -4.04
CA ARG A 326 15.25 8.09 -3.50
C ARG A 326 14.85 7.69 -2.08
N LEU A 327 14.93 8.63 -1.16
CA LEU A 327 14.49 8.48 0.22
C LEU A 327 13.51 9.60 0.55
N GLU A 328 12.30 9.22 0.89
CA GLU A 328 11.19 10.15 1.17
C GLU A 328 10.75 10.05 2.62
N PHE A 329 10.51 11.20 3.21
CA PHE A 329 9.90 11.37 4.52
C PHE A 329 8.60 12.13 4.35
N LEU A 330 7.48 11.53 4.74
CA LEU A 330 6.14 12.10 4.63
C LEU A 330 5.44 12.08 5.99
N ASP A 331 5.04 13.23 6.49
CA ASP A 331 4.42 13.36 7.81
C ASP A 331 5.26 12.70 8.93
N VAL A 332 6.57 12.88 8.90
CA VAL A 332 7.52 12.30 9.87
C VAL A 332 7.87 13.33 10.94
N THR A 333 7.84 12.89 12.20
CA THR A 333 8.31 13.66 13.35
C THR A 333 9.71 13.22 13.75
N PHE A 334 10.68 14.11 13.71
CA PHE A 334 12.05 13.81 14.13
C PHE A 334 12.25 14.10 15.62
N GLN A 335 12.90 13.14 16.30
CA GLN A 335 13.29 13.31 17.70
C GLN A 335 14.54 14.17 17.78
N PRO A 336 14.62 15.11 18.74
CA PRO A 336 15.84 15.89 19.00
C PRO A 336 16.99 14.93 19.41
N PRO A 337 18.24 15.34 19.24
CA PRO A 337 19.36 14.58 19.75
C PRO A 337 19.22 14.42 21.27
N GLN A 338 19.24 13.19 21.77
CA GLN A 338 19.31 12.96 23.21
C GLN A 338 20.68 13.41 23.67
N CYS A 339 20.75 14.46 24.48
CA CYS A 339 21.97 14.77 25.25
C CYS A 339 22.25 13.57 26.15
N PRO A 340 23.49 13.05 26.20
CA PRO A 340 23.83 12.07 27.21
C PRO A 340 23.53 12.69 28.59
N PRO A 341 23.00 11.90 29.55
CA PRO A 341 22.73 12.40 30.89
C PRO A 341 24.05 13.03 31.41
N VAL A 342 23.95 14.29 31.80
CA VAL A 342 25.03 14.97 32.51
C VAL A 342 25.26 14.14 33.78
N VAL A 343 26.36 13.42 33.86
CA VAL A 343 26.77 12.81 35.10
C VAL A 343 27.17 13.97 35.99
N GLU A 344 26.24 14.43 36.80
CA GLU A 344 26.55 15.34 37.89
C GLU A 344 27.55 14.61 38.78
N GLY A 345 28.76 15.08 38.77
CA GLY A 345 29.84 14.59 39.59
C GLY A 345 29.46 14.80 41.05
N GLU A 346 29.03 13.75 41.71
CA GLU A 346 28.85 13.73 43.15
C GLU A 346 30.24 13.89 43.78
N GLY A 347 30.35 14.96 44.50
CA GLY A 347 31.45 15.25 45.38
C GLY A 347 31.62 14.20 46.48
N ALA A 348 32.87 13.97 46.82
CA ALA A 348 33.38 13.13 47.83
C ALA A 348 32.59 13.11 49.14
N GLY A 349 32.12 11.92 49.56
CA GLY A 349 31.62 11.62 50.90
C GLY A 349 32.13 10.25 51.34
N VAL A 350 33.06 10.29 52.28
CA VAL A 350 33.64 9.14 53.00
C VAL A 350 32.58 8.43 53.81
N GLY A 351 32.51 7.06 53.71
CA GLY A 351 31.65 6.28 54.60
C GLY A 351 31.84 4.77 54.42
N ALA A 352 32.51 4.19 55.38
CA ALA A 352 32.81 2.75 55.54
C ALA A 352 31.58 1.88 55.71
N GLY A 353 31.62 0.63 55.23
CA GLY A 353 30.66 -0.39 55.63
C GLY A 353 30.76 -1.69 54.83
N ALA A 354 31.23 -2.72 55.50
CA ALA A 354 31.48 -4.09 55.12
C ALA A 354 30.26 -4.89 54.63
N GLY A 355 30.52 -5.91 53.79
CA GLY A 355 29.53 -6.97 53.55
C GLY A 355 29.89 -7.91 52.40
N ALA A 356 30.30 -9.10 52.80
CA ALA A 356 30.79 -10.24 52.01
C ALA A 356 29.74 -10.85 51.06
N GLY A 357 30.23 -11.52 50.00
CA GLY A 357 29.41 -12.46 49.23
C GLY A 357 30.10 -12.96 47.97
N ALA A 358 30.60 -14.19 48.06
CA ALA A 358 31.37 -14.95 47.09
C ALA A 358 30.58 -15.40 45.87
N GLY A 359 31.28 -15.61 44.76
CA GLY A 359 30.75 -16.35 43.60
C GLY A 359 31.73 -16.40 42.45
N ALA A 360 32.46 -17.50 42.36
CA ALA A 360 33.51 -17.84 41.43
C ALA A 360 33.01 -18.10 39.99
N GLY A 361 33.89 -17.88 39.00
CA GLY A 361 33.68 -18.40 37.66
C GLY A 361 34.82 -17.98 36.73
N ALA A 362 35.81 -18.84 36.58
CA ALA A 362 37.01 -18.69 35.81
C ALA A 362 36.82 -18.77 34.29
N GLY A 363 37.71 -18.14 33.54
CA GLY A 363 37.86 -18.38 32.11
C GLY A 363 38.94 -17.52 31.51
N ALA A 364 40.17 -18.08 31.44
CA ALA A 364 41.37 -17.49 30.95
C ALA A 364 41.42 -17.33 29.42
N GLY A 365 42.20 -16.38 28.93
CA GLY A 365 42.61 -16.30 27.53
C GLY A 365 43.47 -15.09 27.26
N ALA A 366 44.78 -15.32 27.29
CA ALA A 366 45.84 -14.36 27.08
C ALA A 366 46.04 -13.95 25.62
N GLY A 367 46.66 -12.78 25.38
CA GLY A 367 47.21 -12.41 24.09
C GLY A 367 47.68 -10.98 24.04
N ALA A 368 48.98 -10.82 24.15
CA ALA A 368 49.80 -9.64 24.29
C ALA A 368 50.04 -8.86 22.97
N GLY A 369 50.58 -7.63 23.12
CA GLY A 369 51.38 -6.85 22.13
C GLY A 369 50.69 -5.58 21.68
N GLY A 370 51.05 -4.37 21.99
CA GLY A 370 52.35 -3.77 22.01
C GLY A 370 52.42 -2.76 20.86
N GLY A 371 52.71 -1.47 21.14
CA GLY A 371 53.10 -0.53 20.12
C GLY A 371 52.52 0.88 20.28
N GLU A 372 53.25 1.66 21.10
CA GLU A 372 53.21 3.12 21.10
C GLU A 372 53.72 3.67 19.77
N GLU A 373 53.18 4.78 19.31
CA GLU A 373 53.99 5.89 18.77
C GLU A 373 53.14 7.17 18.68
N GLN A 374 53.60 8.16 19.45
CA GLN A 374 53.29 9.58 19.35
C GLN A 374 54.05 10.15 18.17
N GLU A 375 53.42 11.02 17.40
CA GLU A 375 54.10 12.18 16.83
C GLU A 375 53.15 13.38 16.70
N ASN A 376 53.59 14.44 17.35
CA ASN A 376 53.18 15.82 17.21
C ASN A 376 53.69 16.36 15.88
N GLU A 377 52.93 17.22 15.21
CA GLU A 377 53.50 18.46 14.67
C GLU A 377 52.47 19.53 14.44
N GLU A 378 52.86 20.72 14.81
CA GLU A 378 52.20 22.00 14.78
C GLU A 378 52.16 22.60 13.36
N ALA A 379 51.23 23.46 13.10
CA ALA A 379 51.40 24.90 12.82
C ALA A 379 50.50 25.44 11.68
N ALA A 380 49.66 26.36 12.08
CA ALA A 380 49.47 27.73 11.53
C ALA A 380 48.95 27.96 10.12
N GLY A 381 47.90 28.75 10.10
CA GLY A 381 47.50 29.50 8.92
C GLY A 381 46.03 29.94 8.98
N GLY A 382 45.77 31.14 9.52
CA GLY A 382 44.45 31.74 9.64
C GLY A 382 43.90 32.14 8.28
N ASP A 383 42.58 32.15 8.18
CA ASP A 383 41.86 33.22 7.50
C ASP A 383 40.47 33.41 8.14
N ASN A 384 40.26 34.62 8.56
CA ASN A 384 39.09 35.20 9.15
C ASN A 384 38.12 35.54 8.00
N SER A 385 36.99 34.88 7.92
CA SER A 385 35.74 35.50 7.40
C SER A 385 34.57 34.52 7.43
N ASN A 386 33.60 34.78 8.25
CA ASN A 386 32.19 34.38 8.31
C ASN A 386 31.75 33.83 9.65
N GLU A 387 31.81 34.67 10.67
CA GLU A 387 31.11 34.50 11.94
C GLU A 387 29.76 35.25 11.93
N GLU A 388 28.86 35.00 11.01
CA GLU A 388 27.50 35.54 11.11
C GLU A 388 26.38 34.60 10.71
N ASN A 389 26.57 33.26 10.84
CA ASN A 389 25.43 32.33 10.61
C ASN A 389 25.48 31.08 11.50
N LYS A 390 25.95 31.21 12.73
CA LYS A 390 26.18 30.05 13.61
C LYS A 390 25.19 29.83 14.76
N THR A 391 24.12 30.64 14.85
CA THR A 391 23.25 30.58 16.04
C THR A 391 21.80 30.10 15.80
N LEU A 392 21.43 29.69 14.57
CA LEU A 392 20.07 29.20 14.30
C LEU A 392 19.95 27.70 14.00
N ASP A 393 21.04 26.94 13.97
CA ASP A 393 21.06 25.53 13.49
C ASP A 393 21.16 24.46 14.60
N THR A 394 21.15 24.83 15.89
CA THR A 394 21.48 23.87 16.94
C THR A 394 20.33 22.95 17.35
N ASN A 395 19.07 23.26 17.04
CA ASN A 395 17.92 22.44 17.46
C ASN A 395 17.12 21.76 16.35
N ASP A 396 17.35 22.05 15.07
CA ASP A 396 16.66 21.37 14.00
C ASP A 396 17.47 20.15 13.50
N PRO A 397 17.00 18.89 13.76
CA PRO A 397 17.70 17.69 13.33
C PRO A 397 17.66 17.48 11.80
N ILE A 398 16.77 18.15 11.07
CA ILE A 398 16.57 17.93 9.61
C ILE A 398 17.80 18.36 8.80
N PRO A 399 18.40 19.55 8.96
CA PRO A 399 19.61 19.95 8.25
C PRO A 399 20.80 19.04 8.55
N SER A 400 20.97 18.67 9.83
CA SER A 400 22.01 17.74 10.28
C SER A 400 21.80 16.32 9.71
N LEU A 401 20.58 15.83 9.66
CA LEU A 401 20.21 14.57 9.04
C LEU A 401 20.49 14.60 7.53
N ARG A 402 20.10 15.67 6.84
CA ARG A 402 20.32 15.85 5.41
C ARG A 402 21.82 15.78 5.06
N ARG A 403 22.67 16.48 5.82
CA ARG A 403 24.12 16.42 5.65
C ARG A 403 24.67 15.00 5.85
N SER A 404 24.25 14.32 6.92
CA SER A 404 24.68 12.95 7.21
C SER A 404 24.25 11.96 6.12
N LEU A 405 23.03 12.09 5.61
CA LEU A 405 22.53 11.22 4.54
C LEU A 405 23.16 11.53 3.18
N ALA A 406 23.49 12.78 2.88
CA ALA A 406 24.19 13.16 1.65
C ALA A 406 25.59 12.53 1.57
N VAL A 407 26.27 12.40 2.70
CA VAL A 407 27.57 11.70 2.77
C VAL A 407 27.42 10.18 2.60
N LEU A 408 26.39 9.59 3.22
CA LEU A 408 26.17 8.13 3.17
C LEU A 408 25.61 7.64 1.84
N LEU A 409 24.77 8.46 1.21
CA LEU A 409 24.01 8.15 0.01
C LEU A 409 24.18 9.28 -1.03
N PRO A 410 25.34 9.47 -1.62
CA PRO A 410 25.65 10.63 -2.48
C PRO A 410 24.78 10.70 -3.74
N SER A 411 24.28 9.57 -4.24
CA SER A 411 23.42 9.48 -5.42
C SER A 411 21.92 9.45 -5.09
N CYS A 412 21.54 9.67 -3.82
CA CYS A 412 20.17 9.56 -3.36
C CYS A 412 19.48 10.92 -3.29
N THR A 413 18.31 11.02 -3.90
CA THR A 413 17.43 12.21 -3.75
C THR A 413 16.68 12.12 -2.44
N LEU A 414 16.82 13.14 -1.58
CA LEU A 414 16.15 13.25 -0.30
C LEU A 414 14.94 14.18 -0.41
N VAL A 415 13.75 13.68 -0.04
CA VAL A 415 12.49 14.43 -0.08
C VAL A 415 11.87 14.47 1.32
N PHE A 416 11.58 15.66 1.79
CA PHE A 416 10.91 15.89 3.08
C PHE A 416 9.59 16.62 2.82
N THR A 417 8.47 16.03 3.24
CA THR A 417 7.13 16.58 3.06
C THR A 417 6.38 16.53 4.38
N ASN A 418 5.87 17.66 4.85
CA ASN A 418 5.15 17.81 6.12
C ASN A 418 5.90 17.19 7.31
N CYS A 419 7.22 17.36 7.35
CA CYS A 419 8.04 16.87 8.46
C CYS A 419 8.10 17.91 9.58
N SER A 420 8.14 17.44 10.83
CA SER A 420 8.23 18.24 12.04
C SER A 420 9.32 17.74 12.97
N VAL A 421 9.70 18.56 13.92
CA VAL A 421 10.63 18.21 15.01
C VAL A 421 9.83 18.13 16.29
N GLN A 422 10.06 17.11 17.09
CA GLN A 422 9.47 17.00 18.41
C GLN A 422 10.15 18.02 19.32
N ILE A 423 9.37 18.99 19.83
CA ILE A 423 9.83 19.91 20.85
C ILE A 423 9.62 19.20 22.19
N ASN A 424 10.70 19.00 22.97
CA ASN A 424 10.54 18.56 24.33
C ASN A 424 9.80 19.69 25.06
N ALA A 425 8.57 19.46 25.48
CA ALA A 425 7.92 20.31 26.46
C ALA A 425 8.59 19.99 27.80
N ASP A 426 9.43 20.87 28.28
CA ASP A 426 9.95 20.87 29.63
C ASP A 426 8.82 21.03 30.66
#